data_e0840aabe1b09ddcacd2dc3cb64ed1de
#
_entry.id   e0840aabe1b09ddcacd2dc3cb64ed1de
#
_cell.length_a   1.000
_cell.length_b   1.000
_cell.length_c   1.000
_cell.angle_alpha   90.00
_cell.angle_beta   90.00
_cell.angle_gamma   90.00
#
_symmetry.space_group_name_H-M   'P 1'
#
loop_
_entity.id
_entity.type
_entity.pdbx_description
1 polymer ?
#
loop_
_entity_poly.entity_id
_entity_poly.type
_entity_poly.pdbx_seq_one_letter_code
_entity_poly.pdbx_strand_id
1 'polypeptide(L)'
;MQLFGDNSHLYTWMIEKAKEGDRRAQKALYDSLADKMYAVCLRYMGDRDAAEDVLQDGFVSLFAKLDTFTGDGSFEGWARKIFVNTALMSLRKNDVLKETEDVEAARNISSEAPSAIQDIGYKELSRMVAELPVGFRTVFNMYVVEGYSHQEIAEALGISVTTSRSQLLRARAILQAKITERLKDKKR
;
A
#
# COMPACT_ATOMS: atom_id res chain seq x y z
N MET A 1 -3.32 -27.65 13.49
CA MET A 1 -2.27 -28.17 12.60
C MET A 1 -1.70 -26.98 11.84
N GLN A 2 -0.54 -26.51 12.33
CA GLN A 2 0.12 -25.29 11.84
C GLN A 2 0.76 -25.58 10.47
N LEU A 3 0.27 -24.90 9.43
CA LEU A 3 0.83 -24.93 8.06
C LEU A 3 1.39 -23.55 7.64
N PHE A 4 1.96 -22.81 8.60
CA PHE A 4 2.84 -21.69 8.26
C PHE A 4 4.25 -22.10 8.69
N GLY A 5 4.99 -22.67 7.73
CA GLY A 5 6.41 -22.94 7.91
C GLY A 5 7.11 -21.66 8.34
N ASP A 6 7.87 -21.78 9.42
CA ASP A 6 8.65 -20.73 10.05
C ASP A 6 9.75 -20.24 9.08
N ASN A 7 9.42 -19.29 8.21
CA ASN A 7 10.38 -18.64 7.30
C ASN A 7 11.37 -17.73 8.06
N SER A 8 11.27 -17.62 9.38
CA SER A 8 12.09 -16.73 10.19
C SER A 8 13.58 -17.09 10.11
N HIS A 9 13.90 -18.37 10.20
CA HIS A 9 15.29 -18.86 10.10
C HIS A 9 15.91 -18.63 8.72
N LEU A 10 15.11 -18.77 7.65
CA LEU A 10 15.59 -18.54 6.29
C LEU A 10 15.92 -17.06 6.07
N TYR A 11 15.03 -16.17 6.53
CA TYR A 11 15.31 -14.73 6.47
C TYR A 11 16.51 -14.33 7.31
N THR A 12 16.68 -14.88 8.51
CA THR A 12 17.84 -14.57 9.38
C THR A 12 19.14 -14.81 8.65
N TRP A 13 19.34 -15.99 8.07
CA TRP A 13 20.54 -16.30 7.31
C TRP A 13 20.75 -15.36 6.10
N MET A 14 19.69 -15.14 5.31
CA MET A 14 19.77 -14.24 4.14
C MET A 14 20.13 -12.81 4.54
N ILE A 15 19.55 -12.30 5.64
CA ILE A 15 19.80 -10.96 6.14
C ILE A 15 21.24 -10.81 6.59
N GLU A 16 21.76 -11.74 7.40
CA GLU A 16 23.14 -11.71 7.90
C GLU A 16 24.14 -11.71 6.74
N LYS A 17 23.97 -12.61 5.78
CA LYS A 17 24.87 -12.68 4.61
C LYS A 17 24.72 -11.46 3.68
N ALA A 18 23.51 -10.94 3.51
CA ALA A 18 23.31 -9.74 2.72
C ALA A 18 23.94 -8.49 3.34
N LYS A 19 23.98 -8.38 4.70
CA LYS A 19 24.71 -7.33 5.43
C LYS A 19 26.23 -7.43 5.20
N GLU A 20 26.76 -8.64 5.08
CA GLU A 20 28.17 -8.88 4.74
C GLU A 20 28.50 -8.57 3.25
N GLY A 21 27.50 -8.17 2.44
CA GLY A 21 27.65 -7.86 1.02
C GLY A 21 27.58 -9.08 0.09
N ASP A 22 27.14 -10.23 0.59
CA ASP A 22 26.95 -11.43 -0.24
C ASP A 22 25.85 -11.19 -1.29
N ARG A 23 26.24 -11.13 -2.57
CA ARG A 23 25.34 -10.89 -3.69
C ARG A 23 24.29 -11.98 -3.88
N ARG A 24 24.58 -13.23 -3.51
CA ARG A 24 23.63 -14.34 -3.62
C ARG A 24 22.53 -14.20 -2.56
N ALA A 25 22.90 -13.82 -1.33
CA ALA A 25 21.96 -13.55 -0.28
C ALA A 25 21.10 -12.32 -0.58
N GLN A 26 21.69 -11.25 -1.13
CA GLN A 26 20.95 -10.07 -1.60
C GLN A 26 19.95 -10.44 -2.70
N LYS A 27 20.37 -11.25 -3.68
CA LYS A 27 19.46 -11.75 -4.72
C LYS A 27 18.34 -12.60 -4.14
N ALA A 28 18.62 -13.48 -3.21
CA ALA A 28 17.61 -14.32 -2.56
C ALA A 28 16.59 -13.48 -1.78
N LEU A 29 17.01 -12.43 -1.07
CA LEU A 29 16.12 -11.48 -0.42
C LEU A 29 15.24 -10.74 -1.45
N TYR A 30 15.84 -10.27 -2.54
CA TYR A 30 15.10 -9.63 -3.64
C TYR A 30 14.02 -10.58 -4.17
N ASP A 31 14.40 -11.80 -4.58
CA ASP A 31 13.48 -12.77 -5.16
C ASP A 31 12.33 -13.15 -4.20
N SER A 32 12.60 -13.17 -2.89
CA SER A 32 11.59 -13.50 -1.86
C SER A 32 10.57 -12.38 -1.60
N LEU A 33 10.93 -11.13 -1.90
CA LEU A 33 10.13 -9.96 -1.58
C LEU A 33 9.54 -9.26 -2.82
N ALA A 34 10.13 -9.43 -4.00
CA ALA A 34 9.84 -8.62 -5.18
C ALA A 34 8.35 -8.56 -5.53
N ASP A 35 7.68 -9.71 -5.66
CA ASP A 35 6.27 -9.77 -6.03
C ASP A 35 5.37 -9.11 -4.97
N LYS A 36 5.67 -9.31 -3.69
CA LYS A 36 4.90 -8.74 -2.59
C LYS A 36 5.08 -7.23 -2.52
N MET A 37 6.31 -6.75 -2.67
CA MET A 37 6.62 -5.32 -2.61
C MET A 37 6.15 -4.61 -3.88
N TYR A 38 6.20 -5.26 -5.04
CA TYR A 38 5.58 -4.74 -6.26
C TYR A 38 4.08 -4.52 -6.08
N ALA A 39 3.38 -5.48 -5.48
CA ALA A 39 1.96 -5.32 -5.19
C ALA A 39 1.69 -4.14 -4.22
N VAL A 40 2.59 -3.88 -3.26
CA VAL A 40 2.52 -2.69 -2.40
C VAL A 40 2.72 -1.42 -3.24
N CYS A 41 3.78 -1.34 -4.03
CA CYS A 41 4.07 -0.16 -4.87
C CYS A 41 2.90 0.13 -5.83
N LEU A 42 2.38 -0.90 -6.52
CA LEU A 42 1.27 -0.75 -7.47
C LEU A 42 -0.01 -0.21 -6.81
N ARG A 43 -0.31 -0.61 -5.57
CA ARG A 43 -1.46 -0.07 -4.82
C ARG A 43 -1.35 1.44 -4.57
N TYR A 44 -0.14 1.94 -4.33
CA TYR A 44 0.08 3.38 -4.09
C TYR A 44 0.17 4.16 -5.39
N MET A 45 0.91 3.67 -6.36
CA MET A 45 1.16 4.39 -7.60
C MET A 45 -0.02 4.31 -8.58
N GLY A 46 -0.71 3.16 -8.66
CA GLY A 46 -1.83 2.94 -9.59
C GLY A 46 -1.41 2.76 -11.04
N ASP A 47 -0.15 2.97 -11.34
CA ASP A 47 0.50 2.84 -12.64
C ASP A 47 1.66 1.86 -12.54
N ARG A 48 1.91 1.07 -13.60
CA ARG A 48 2.92 0.00 -13.59
C ARG A 48 4.34 0.54 -13.63
N ASP A 49 4.60 1.50 -14.50
CA ASP A 49 5.95 2.04 -14.72
C ASP A 49 6.39 2.79 -13.45
N ALA A 50 5.52 3.63 -12.90
CA ALA A 50 5.77 4.30 -11.62
C ALA A 50 5.91 3.32 -10.44
N ALA A 51 5.21 2.18 -10.47
CA ALA A 51 5.35 1.15 -9.43
C ALA A 51 6.69 0.41 -9.53
N GLU A 52 7.20 0.19 -10.74
CA GLU A 52 8.52 -0.43 -10.98
C GLU A 52 9.65 0.50 -10.54
N ASP A 53 9.56 1.79 -10.83
CA ASP A 53 10.52 2.79 -10.34
C ASP A 53 10.57 2.83 -8.81
N VAL A 54 9.40 2.89 -8.16
CA VAL A 54 9.30 2.87 -6.69
C VAL A 54 9.78 1.54 -6.11
N LEU A 55 9.58 0.43 -6.81
CA LEU A 55 10.09 -0.88 -6.39
C LEU A 55 11.64 -0.88 -6.37
N GLN A 56 12.28 -0.35 -7.41
CA GLN A 56 13.74 -0.23 -7.49
C GLN A 56 14.28 0.66 -6.37
N ASP A 57 13.73 1.86 -6.21
CA ASP A 57 14.11 2.79 -5.14
C ASP A 57 13.89 2.18 -3.74
N GLY A 58 12.81 1.41 -3.59
CA GLY A 58 12.51 0.66 -2.38
C GLY A 58 13.57 -0.37 -2.03
N PHE A 59 14.05 -1.15 -3.01
CA PHE A 59 15.13 -2.11 -2.79
C PHE A 59 16.47 -1.43 -2.51
N VAL A 60 16.80 -0.34 -3.19
CA VAL A 60 17.98 0.47 -2.87
C VAL A 60 17.91 0.94 -1.41
N SER A 61 16.76 1.47 -0.98
CA SER A 61 16.55 1.91 0.40
C SER A 61 16.58 0.75 1.40
N LEU A 62 16.05 -0.42 1.05
CA LEU A 62 16.04 -1.61 1.88
C LEU A 62 17.46 -2.09 2.16
N PHE A 63 18.27 -2.26 1.11
CA PHE A 63 19.65 -2.71 1.27
C PHE A 63 20.52 -1.69 2.01
N ALA A 64 20.31 -0.39 1.76
CA ALA A 64 21.00 0.68 2.49
C ALA A 64 20.66 0.72 4.00
N LYS A 65 19.46 0.26 4.38
CA LYS A 65 18.98 0.25 5.76
C LYS A 65 19.03 -1.13 6.42
N LEU A 66 19.53 -2.16 5.73
CA LEU A 66 19.45 -3.54 6.18
C LEU A 66 20.09 -3.73 7.57
N ASP A 67 21.18 -3.00 7.86
CA ASP A 67 21.84 -3.01 9.16
C ASP A 67 20.97 -2.49 10.31
N THR A 68 19.94 -1.69 10.02
CA THR A 68 19.01 -1.17 11.04
C THR A 68 17.92 -2.16 11.44
N PHE A 69 17.81 -3.28 10.74
CA PHE A 69 16.88 -4.33 11.15
C PHE A 69 17.42 -5.09 12.34
N THR A 70 16.75 -4.95 13.50
CA THR A 70 17.15 -5.51 14.79
C THR A 70 16.73 -6.97 15.00
N GLY A 71 15.86 -7.50 14.12
CA GLY A 71 15.24 -8.82 14.31
C GLY A 71 13.92 -8.80 15.09
N ASP A 72 13.52 -7.63 15.60
CA ASP A 72 12.25 -7.47 16.30
C ASP A 72 11.08 -7.45 15.32
N GLY A 73 10.26 -8.48 15.38
CA GLY A 73 9.08 -8.60 14.51
C GLY A 73 9.40 -9.19 13.12
N SER A 74 8.45 -9.04 12.21
CA SER A 74 8.53 -9.60 10.87
C SER A 74 9.44 -8.77 9.96
N PHE A 75 10.44 -9.42 9.34
CA PHE A 75 11.27 -8.80 8.31
C PHE A 75 10.45 -8.26 7.14
N GLU A 76 9.45 -9.03 6.69
CA GLU A 76 8.55 -8.59 5.62
C GLU A 76 7.76 -7.33 6.03
N GLY A 77 7.31 -7.26 7.29
CA GLY A 77 6.62 -6.07 7.82
C GLY A 77 7.53 -4.85 7.90
N TRP A 78 8.80 -5.04 8.30
CA TRP A 78 9.81 -3.98 8.30
C TRP A 78 10.13 -3.52 6.87
N ALA A 79 10.36 -4.45 5.95
CA ALA A 79 10.57 -4.15 4.54
C ALA A 79 9.38 -3.38 3.94
N ARG A 80 8.15 -3.84 4.17
CA ARG A 80 6.92 -3.18 3.70
C ARG A 80 6.86 -1.70 4.09
N LYS A 81 7.23 -1.35 5.32
CA LYS A 81 7.29 0.06 5.77
C LYS A 81 8.26 0.89 4.93
N ILE A 82 9.39 0.31 4.49
CA ILE A 82 10.34 0.99 3.61
C ILE A 82 9.70 1.29 2.26
N PHE A 83 9.05 0.30 1.64
CA PHE A 83 8.39 0.49 0.34
C PHE A 83 7.22 1.45 0.41
N VAL A 84 6.40 1.39 1.45
CA VAL A 84 5.33 2.39 1.69
C VAL A 84 5.92 3.79 1.79
N ASN A 85 6.97 3.99 2.59
CA ASN A 85 7.62 5.29 2.73
C ASN A 85 8.23 5.77 1.40
N THR A 86 8.85 4.89 0.61
CA THR A 86 9.40 5.23 -0.71
C THR A 86 8.28 5.67 -1.65
N ALA A 87 7.15 4.96 -1.68
CA ALA A 87 5.99 5.36 -2.47
C ALA A 87 5.43 6.73 -2.05
N LEU A 88 5.30 6.97 -0.74
CA LEU A 88 4.83 8.26 -0.23
C LEU A 88 5.80 9.41 -0.58
N MET A 89 7.10 9.16 -0.54
CA MET A 89 8.11 10.16 -0.96
C MET A 89 8.01 10.47 -2.45
N SER A 90 7.82 9.47 -3.30
CA SER A 90 7.61 9.64 -4.74
C SER A 90 6.36 10.46 -5.03
N LEU A 91 5.23 10.14 -4.38
CA LEU A 91 3.98 10.89 -4.54
C LEU A 91 4.08 12.35 -4.09
N ARG A 92 4.85 12.63 -3.03
CA ARG A 92 5.09 14.01 -2.57
C ARG A 92 5.96 14.80 -3.55
N LYS A 93 7.04 14.18 -4.06
CA LYS A 93 7.96 14.83 -5.00
C LYS A 93 7.24 15.30 -6.27
N ASN A 94 6.23 14.56 -6.69
CA ASN A 94 5.46 14.86 -7.89
C ASN A 94 4.25 15.78 -7.63
N ASP A 95 4.09 16.33 -6.42
CA ASP A 95 2.97 17.20 -5.99
C ASP A 95 1.55 16.63 -6.20
N VAL A 96 1.46 15.35 -6.57
CA VAL A 96 0.20 14.68 -6.97
C VAL A 96 -0.81 14.60 -5.81
N LEU A 97 -0.33 14.68 -4.57
CA LEU A 97 -1.21 14.66 -3.38
C LEU A 97 -1.99 15.96 -3.22
N LYS A 98 -1.50 17.10 -3.74
CA LYS A 98 -2.17 18.41 -3.65
C LYS A 98 -3.31 18.55 -4.66
N GLU A 99 -3.20 17.91 -5.82
CA GLU A 99 -4.23 17.98 -6.88
C GLU A 99 -5.56 17.32 -6.49
N THR A 100 -5.59 16.57 -5.38
CA THR A 100 -6.78 15.82 -4.96
C THR A 100 -7.75 16.67 -4.11
N GLU A 101 -7.43 17.91 -3.76
CA GLU A 101 -8.30 18.77 -2.94
C GLU A 101 -9.58 19.23 -3.68
N ASP A 102 -9.57 19.29 -5.02
CA ASP A 102 -10.64 19.89 -5.84
C ASP A 102 -11.69 18.91 -6.43
N VAL A 103 -11.70 17.64 -6.05
CA VAL A 103 -12.71 16.72 -6.60
C VAL A 103 -14.05 16.85 -5.89
N GLU A 104 -14.93 17.69 -6.46
CA GLU A 104 -16.32 17.93 -6.01
C GLU A 104 -17.26 16.68 -6.05
N ALA A 105 -16.79 15.56 -6.59
CA ALA A 105 -17.62 14.40 -6.92
C ALA A 105 -18.19 13.60 -5.72
N ALA A 106 -17.91 13.99 -4.46
CA ALA A 106 -18.28 13.19 -3.29
C ALA A 106 -19.34 13.81 -2.37
N ARG A 107 -20.10 14.81 -2.84
CA ARG A 107 -21.03 15.55 -1.95
C ARG A 107 -22.34 14.83 -1.60
N ASN A 108 -22.72 13.72 -2.27
CA ASN A 108 -24.05 13.11 -2.11
C ASN A 108 -24.05 11.58 -1.98
N ILE A 109 -23.25 11.01 -1.07
CA ILE A 109 -23.33 9.56 -0.84
C ILE A 109 -23.73 9.27 0.60
N SER A 110 -24.94 8.73 0.77
CA SER A 110 -25.47 8.25 2.05
C SER A 110 -24.71 7.00 2.51
N SER A 111 -24.48 6.91 3.82
CA SER A 111 -23.66 5.90 4.48
C SER A 111 -24.40 4.59 4.78
N GLU A 112 -25.11 4.02 3.83
CA GLU A 112 -25.66 2.66 3.99
C GLU A 112 -24.67 1.65 3.42
N ALA A 113 -24.03 0.88 4.30
CA ALA A 113 -23.09 -0.16 3.92
C ALA A 113 -23.85 -1.43 3.45
N PRO A 114 -23.76 -1.84 2.17
CA PRO A 114 -24.30 -3.14 1.77
C PRO A 114 -23.34 -4.27 2.19
N SER A 115 -23.91 -5.37 2.66
CA SER A 115 -23.19 -6.62 2.99
C SER A 115 -22.61 -7.34 1.75
N ALA A 116 -22.51 -6.66 0.63
CA ALA A 116 -22.22 -7.19 -0.70
C ALA A 116 -20.73 -7.35 -1.04
N ILE A 117 -19.82 -7.10 -0.09
CA ILE A 117 -18.36 -7.22 -0.31
C ILE A 117 -17.94 -8.69 -0.53
N GLN A 118 -18.73 -9.66 -0.08
CA GLN A 118 -18.40 -11.08 -0.19
C GLN A 118 -18.40 -11.62 -1.63
N ASP A 119 -19.07 -10.94 -2.58
CA ASP A 119 -19.19 -11.38 -3.97
C ASP A 119 -18.15 -10.78 -4.93
N ILE A 120 -17.28 -9.88 -4.43
CA ILE A 120 -16.25 -9.22 -5.23
C ILE A 120 -14.88 -9.83 -4.93
N GLY A 121 -14.25 -10.36 -5.98
CA GLY A 121 -12.92 -10.95 -5.84
C GLY A 121 -11.84 -9.90 -5.50
N TYR A 122 -10.81 -10.32 -4.76
CA TYR A 122 -9.68 -9.46 -4.36
C TYR A 122 -9.07 -8.65 -5.53
N LYS A 123 -8.93 -9.27 -6.70
CA LYS A 123 -8.36 -8.60 -7.89
C LYS A 123 -9.25 -7.44 -8.38
N GLU A 124 -10.57 -7.62 -8.32
CA GLU A 124 -11.53 -6.61 -8.77
C GLU A 124 -11.55 -5.43 -7.79
N LEU A 125 -11.57 -5.71 -6.49
CA LEU A 125 -11.48 -4.68 -5.46
C LEU A 125 -10.16 -3.90 -5.56
N SER A 126 -9.04 -4.58 -5.77
CA SER A 126 -7.73 -3.94 -5.94
C SER A 126 -7.70 -3.00 -7.15
N ARG A 127 -8.36 -3.36 -8.27
CA ARG A 127 -8.51 -2.49 -9.43
C ARG A 127 -9.32 -1.24 -9.08
N MET A 128 -10.47 -1.39 -8.41
CA MET A 128 -11.30 -0.25 -7.99
C MET A 128 -10.54 0.71 -7.08
N VAL A 129 -9.69 0.18 -6.18
CA VAL A 129 -8.84 1.02 -5.33
C VAL A 129 -7.78 1.75 -6.16
N ALA A 130 -7.16 1.09 -7.15
CA ALA A 130 -6.16 1.72 -8.02
C ALA A 130 -6.74 2.89 -8.85
N GLU A 131 -8.04 2.85 -9.16
CA GLU A 131 -8.75 3.89 -9.89
C GLU A 131 -9.21 5.08 -9.02
N LEU A 132 -8.99 5.04 -7.71
CA LEU A 132 -9.27 6.20 -6.84
C LEU A 132 -8.30 7.36 -7.15
N PRO A 133 -8.76 8.62 -7.01
CA PRO A 133 -7.86 9.78 -6.98
C PRO A 133 -6.73 9.57 -5.98
N VAL A 134 -5.53 10.01 -6.32
CA VAL A 134 -4.29 9.65 -5.60
C VAL A 134 -4.36 9.91 -4.10
N GLY A 135 -4.83 11.08 -3.65
CA GLY A 135 -4.95 11.38 -2.22
C GLY A 135 -5.92 10.43 -1.50
N PHE A 136 -7.08 10.14 -2.10
CA PHE A 136 -8.07 9.22 -1.53
C PHE A 136 -7.53 7.80 -1.46
N ARG A 137 -6.85 7.36 -2.54
CA ARG A 137 -6.20 6.06 -2.63
C ARG A 137 -5.10 5.91 -1.58
N THR A 138 -4.27 6.93 -1.41
CA THR A 138 -3.17 6.93 -0.46
C THR A 138 -3.69 6.81 0.98
N VAL A 139 -4.64 7.66 1.38
CA VAL A 139 -5.24 7.60 2.72
C VAL A 139 -5.98 6.28 2.95
N PHE A 140 -6.70 5.77 1.95
CA PHE A 140 -7.38 4.48 2.04
C PHE A 140 -6.38 3.33 2.29
N ASN A 141 -5.29 3.26 1.52
CA ASN A 141 -4.28 2.23 1.68
C ASN A 141 -3.61 2.32 3.05
N MET A 142 -3.19 3.51 3.49
CA MET A 142 -2.55 3.70 4.78
C MET A 142 -3.47 3.28 5.93
N TYR A 143 -4.74 3.69 5.91
CA TYR A 143 -5.67 3.42 7.01
C TYR A 143 -6.19 1.97 7.00
N VAL A 144 -6.69 1.51 5.83
CA VAL A 144 -7.43 0.22 5.75
C VAL A 144 -6.47 -0.96 5.58
N VAL A 145 -5.39 -0.79 4.81
CA VAL A 145 -4.50 -1.90 4.46
C VAL A 145 -3.30 -1.97 5.39
N GLU A 146 -2.68 -0.82 5.68
CA GLU A 146 -1.46 -0.76 6.49
C GLU A 146 -1.74 -0.50 7.99
N GLY A 147 -2.96 -0.08 8.36
CA GLY A 147 -3.38 0.08 9.76
C GLY A 147 -2.89 1.36 10.44
N TYR A 148 -2.47 2.39 9.67
CA TYR A 148 -2.08 3.68 10.24
C TYR A 148 -3.28 4.41 10.83
N SER A 149 -3.07 5.11 11.94
CA SER A 149 -4.04 6.05 12.50
C SER A 149 -4.14 7.32 11.64
N HIS A 150 -5.24 8.06 11.75
CA HIS A 150 -5.37 9.34 11.06
C HIS A 150 -4.32 10.37 11.48
N GLN A 151 -3.78 10.27 12.69
CA GLN A 151 -2.70 11.14 13.15
C GLN A 151 -1.39 10.82 12.43
N GLU A 152 -0.99 9.55 12.37
CA GLU A 152 0.20 9.10 11.63
C GLU A 152 0.09 9.42 10.13
N ILE A 153 -1.12 9.26 9.55
CA ILE A 153 -1.38 9.63 8.14
C ILE A 153 -1.21 11.14 7.94
N ALA A 154 -1.76 11.95 8.84
CA ALA A 154 -1.66 13.41 8.78
C ALA A 154 -0.20 13.86 8.81
N GLU A 155 0.59 13.34 9.74
CA GLU A 155 2.04 13.59 9.85
C GLU A 155 2.78 13.12 8.59
N ALA A 156 2.50 11.88 8.17
CA ALA A 156 3.14 11.27 7.01
C ALA A 156 2.84 12.03 5.71
N LEU A 157 1.66 12.57 5.50
CA LEU A 157 1.26 13.25 4.26
C LEU A 157 1.34 14.78 4.33
N GLY A 158 1.57 15.37 5.51
CA GLY A 158 1.57 16.83 5.71
C GLY A 158 0.18 17.45 5.57
N ILE A 159 -0.87 16.71 5.92
CA ILE A 159 -2.28 17.16 5.88
C ILE A 159 -2.86 17.24 7.29
N SER A 160 -4.06 17.83 7.43
CA SER A 160 -4.76 17.80 8.72
C SER A 160 -5.38 16.42 9.01
N VAL A 161 -5.59 16.10 10.29
CA VAL A 161 -6.34 14.88 10.71
C VAL A 161 -7.76 14.90 10.13
N THR A 162 -8.36 16.07 10.04
CA THR A 162 -9.69 16.27 9.44
C THR A 162 -9.68 15.95 7.95
N THR A 163 -8.64 16.41 7.23
CA THR A 163 -8.44 16.08 5.80
C THR A 163 -8.27 14.58 5.61
N SER A 164 -7.47 13.91 6.44
CA SER A 164 -7.31 12.46 6.38
C SER A 164 -8.65 11.72 6.56
N ARG A 165 -9.46 12.14 7.53
CA ARG A 165 -10.80 11.55 7.74
C ARG A 165 -11.73 11.78 6.56
N SER A 166 -11.76 13.00 6.03
CA SER A 166 -12.64 13.34 4.90
C SER A 166 -12.22 12.61 3.61
N GLN A 167 -10.91 12.46 3.35
CA GLN A 167 -10.41 11.68 2.22
C GLN A 167 -10.75 10.20 2.33
N LEU A 168 -10.66 9.59 3.53
CA LEU A 168 -11.09 8.21 3.74
C LEU A 168 -12.60 8.05 3.50
N LEU A 169 -13.41 8.98 3.97
CA LEU A 169 -14.85 8.95 3.76
C LEU A 169 -15.18 9.00 2.26
N ARG A 170 -14.56 9.90 1.52
CA ARG A 170 -14.73 10.03 0.06
C ARG A 170 -14.24 8.78 -0.68
N ALA A 171 -13.09 8.21 -0.30
CA ALA A 171 -12.60 6.95 -0.87
C ALA A 171 -13.63 5.82 -0.72
N ARG A 172 -14.15 5.64 0.49
CA ARG A 172 -15.19 4.63 0.78
C ARG A 172 -16.46 4.85 -0.04
N ALA A 173 -16.89 6.08 -0.16
CA ALA A 173 -18.08 6.46 -0.90
C ALA A 173 -17.95 6.12 -2.41
N ILE A 174 -16.82 6.45 -3.02
CA ILE A 174 -16.54 6.10 -4.43
C ILE A 174 -16.48 4.59 -4.62
N LEU A 175 -15.79 3.86 -3.74
CA LEU A 175 -15.73 2.40 -3.81
C LEU A 175 -17.10 1.76 -3.67
N GLN A 176 -17.92 2.23 -2.73
CA GLN A 176 -19.28 1.73 -2.54
C GLN A 176 -20.16 1.93 -3.78
N ALA A 177 -20.07 3.10 -4.43
CA ALA A 177 -20.80 3.37 -5.68
C ALA A 177 -20.37 2.38 -6.78
N LYS A 178 -19.06 2.22 -7.01
CA LYS A 178 -18.51 1.28 -8.00
C LYS A 178 -18.92 -0.18 -7.73
N ILE A 179 -18.89 -0.62 -6.48
CA ILE A 179 -19.32 -1.95 -6.06
C ILE A 179 -20.80 -2.17 -6.37
N THR A 180 -21.64 -1.19 -6.02
CA THR A 180 -23.09 -1.27 -6.24
C THR A 180 -23.43 -1.34 -7.73
N GLU A 181 -22.78 -0.56 -8.56
CA GLU A 181 -22.93 -0.58 -10.01
C GLU A 181 -22.54 -1.94 -10.58
N ARG A 182 -21.39 -2.46 -10.20
CA ARG A 182 -20.88 -3.76 -10.65
C ARG A 182 -21.78 -4.94 -10.29
N LEU A 183 -22.39 -4.90 -9.10
CA LEU A 183 -23.34 -5.93 -8.69
C LEU A 183 -24.65 -5.89 -9.44
N LYS A 184 -25.10 -4.69 -9.89
CA LYS A 184 -26.26 -4.56 -10.77
C LYS A 184 -26.01 -5.18 -12.14
N ASP A 185 -24.80 -4.99 -12.68
CA ASP A 185 -24.42 -5.55 -13.99
C ASP A 185 -24.32 -7.08 -13.99
N LYS A 186 -23.86 -7.68 -12.87
CA LYS A 186 -23.81 -9.15 -12.72
C LYS A 186 -25.18 -9.82 -12.59
N LYS A 187 -26.23 -9.05 -12.28
CA LYS A 187 -27.61 -9.56 -12.13
C LYS A 187 -28.46 -9.43 -13.41
N ARG A 188 -27.90 -8.80 -14.43
CA ARG A 188 -28.51 -8.69 -15.77
C ARG A 188 -27.98 -9.78 -16.69
#